data_31d2fc24f3a3af2a1f116056f40229eb
#
_entry.id   31d2fc24f3a3af2a1f116056f40229eb
#
_cell.length_a   1.000
_cell.length_b   1.000
_cell.length_c   1.000
_cell.angle_alpha   90.00
_cell.angle_beta   90.00
_cell.angle_gamma   90.00
#
_symmetry.space_group_name_H-M   'P 1'
#
loop_
_entity.id
_entity.type
_entity.pdbx_description
1 polymer ?
#
loop_
_entity_poly.entity_id
_entity_poly.type
_entity_poly.pdbx_seq_one_letter_code
_entity_poly.pdbx_strand_id
1 'polypeptide(L)'
;MRSLLCLLTCLLLLGGCASKPKDPSGTWINQAAIDAAVESQHLREALLAYGPNLEWNLNSARQQATFSNGFELAEGQLSAQADGSWQVNFNAENNEALKPQADLLIQQASAIWPEQRFARPKVKVDASAPVGSSFEYSLYDAFLAGNWKIRSGPGEGGLVIFHADGKLDGLPGAERFALCLAGDCAAMSGEYDSLWLQLGQEGNEWIFTRKGDQLQIFEALNRAQSDEMPDLYPGSQRWLLERD
;
A
#
# COMPACT_ATOMS: atom_id res chain seq x y z
N MET A 1 44.52 50.23 13.96
CA MET A 1 43.97 49.19 14.87
C MET A 1 42.46 49.17 15.00
N ARG A 2 41.69 50.15 14.51
CA ARG A 2 40.23 50.20 14.57
C ARG A 2 39.52 49.37 13.44
N SER A 3 40.21 49.16 12.31
CA SER A 3 39.64 48.44 11.16
C SER A 3 39.70 46.90 11.27
N LEU A 4 40.54 46.35 12.15
CA LEU A 4 40.68 44.89 12.33
C LEU A 4 39.61 44.31 13.27
N LEU A 5 38.99 45.13 14.12
CA LEU A 5 37.99 44.71 15.08
C LEU A 5 36.62 44.52 14.44
N CYS A 6 36.30 45.21 13.33
CA CYS A 6 35.01 45.06 12.61
C CYS A 6 34.94 43.81 11.74
N LEU A 7 36.09 43.26 11.30
CA LEU A 7 36.10 42.06 10.45
C LEU A 7 35.87 40.78 11.26
N LEU A 8 36.20 40.78 12.56
CA LEU A 8 36.04 39.60 13.42
C LEU A 8 34.62 39.44 13.93
N THR A 9 33.81 40.50 13.95
CA THR A 9 32.40 40.46 14.41
C THR A 9 31.42 39.98 13.33
N CYS A 10 31.78 40.04 12.04
CA CYS A 10 30.92 39.57 10.96
C CYS A 10 30.98 38.04 10.73
N LEU A 11 32.03 37.37 11.24
CA LEU A 11 32.15 35.90 11.06
C LEU A 11 31.31 35.05 12.04
N LEU A 12 30.74 35.67 13.08
CA LEU A 12 29.97 34.95 14.11
C LEU A 12 28.45 34.87 13.84
N LEU A 13 27.96 35.46 12.74
CA LEU A 13 26.54 35.50 12.42
C LEU A 13 26.09 34.44 11.36
N LEU A 14 27.00 33.56 10.91
CA LEU A 14 26.70 32.47 9.99
C LEU A 14 26.37 31.14 10.71
N GLY A 15 25.95 31.19 11.98
CA GLY A 15 25.28 30.08 12.65
C GLY A 15 23.92 29.89 12.03
N GLY A 16 23.87 29.24 10.84
CA GLY A 16 22.62 28.81 10.23
C GLY A 16 21.84 28.01 11.26
N CYS A 17 20.66 28.47 11.65
CA CYS A 17 19.72 27.68 12.41
C CYS A 17 19.42 26.43 11.58
N ALA A 18 20.12 25.33 11.82
CA ALA A 18 19.67 24.02 11.38
C ALA A 18 18.33 23.79 12.06
N SER A 19 17.25 24.03 11.34
CA SER A 19 15.90 23.75 11.83
C SER A 19 15.83 22.25 12.11
N LYS A 20 15.45 21.90 13.34
CA LYS A 20 15.26 20.48 13.70
C LYS A 20 14.30 19.85 12.70
N PRO A 21 14.62 18.68 12.14
CA PRO A 21 13.72 17.99 11.22
C PRO A 21 12.32 17.85 11.81
N LYS A 22 11.29 18.05 11.00
CA LYS A 22 9.89 17.77 11.39
C LYS A 22 9.78 16.29 11.77
N ASP A 23 9.17 15.99 12.91
CA ASP A 23 8.98 14.61 13.36
C ASP A 23 8.10 13.83 12.38
N PRO A 24 8.58 12.72 11.78
CA PRO A 24 7.85 11.92 10.82
C PRO A 24 6.99 10.84 11.48
N SER A 25 7.00 10.70 12.82
CA SER A 25 6.41 9.57 13.53
C SER A 25 4.95 9.33 13.18
N GLY A 26 4.57 8.04 13.16
CA GLY A 26 3.24 7.51 12.88
C GLY A 26 3.15 6.83 11.51
N THR A 27 1.93 6.48 11.12
CA THR A 27 1.63 5.72 9.90
C THR A 27 1.47 6.65 8.70
N TRP A 28 1.98 6.21 7.56
CA TRP A 28 1.91 6.86 6.26
C TRP A 28 1.59 5.83 5.18
N ILE A 29 0.61 6.11 4.33
CA ILE A 29 0.16 5.19 3.28
C ILE A 29 0.38 5.79 1.89
N ASN A 30 0.62 4.94 0.90
CA ASN A 30 0.71 5.33 -0.50
C ASN A 30 -0.69 5.64 -1.06
N GLN A 31 -1.20 6.82 -0.72
CA GLN A 31 -2.54 7.25 -1.12
C GLN A 31 -2.66 7.38 -2.65
N ALA A 32 -1.57 7.74 -3.33
CA ALA A 32 -1.56 7.88 -4.78
C ALA A 32 -1.84 6.54 -5.51
N ALA A 33 -1.34 5.42 -4.97
CA ALA A 33 -1.65 4.09 -5.51
C ALA A 33 -3.14 3.75 -5.34
N ILE A 34 -3.73 4.11 -4.19
CA ILE A 34 -5.17 3.91 -3.93
C ILE A 34 -6.01 4.75 -4.91
N ASP A 35 -5.69 6.03 -5.02
CA ASP A 35 -6.42 6.97 -5.88
C ASP A 35 -6.34 6.51 -7.35
N ALA A 36 -5.17 6.07 -7.81
CA ALA A 36 -4.97 5.53 -9.15
C ALA A 36 -5.75 4.22 -9.39
N ALA A 37 -5.78 3.31 -8.41
CA ALA A 37 -6.57 2.07 -8.50
C ALA A 37 -8.07 2.37 -8.63
N VAL A 38 -8.56 3.34 -7.86
CA VAL A 38 -9.98 3.76 -7.92
C VAL A 38 -10.31 4.41 -9.26
N GLU A 39 -9.43 5.27 -9.78
CA GLU A 39 -9.63 5.98 -11.05
C GLU A 39 -9.54 5.05 -12.25
N SER A 40 -8.48 4.24 -12.34
CA SER A 40 -8.27 3.31 -13.46
C SER A 40 -9.15 2.06 -13.38
N GLN A 41 -9.55 1.67 -12.16
CA GLN A 41 -10.21 0.40 -11.86
C GLN A 41 -9.33 -0.84 -12.15
N HIS A 42 -8.02 -0.63 -12.26
CA HIS A 42 -6.98 -1.65 -12.46
C HIS A 42 -6.00 -1.60 -11.29
N LEU A 43 -6.20 -2.47 -10.32
CA LEU A 43 -5.41 -2.50 -9.08
C LEU A 43 -3.94 -2.79 -9.36
N ARG A 44 -3.66 -3.85 -10.13
CA ARG A 44 -2.30 -4.29 -10.43
C ARG A 44 -1.48 -3.22 -11.12
N GLU A 45 -2.07 -2.57 -12.11
CA GLU A 45 -1.43 -1.47 -12.85
C GLU A 45 -1.12 -0.28 -11.94
N ALA A 46 -2.07 0.12 -11.10
CA ALA A 46 -1.88 1.21 -10.14
C ALA A 46 -0.76 0.92 -9.14
N LEU A 47 -0.72 -0.28 -8.56
CA LEU A 47 0.34 -0.67 -7.62
C LEU A 47 1.73 -0.68 -8.27
N LEU A 48 1.84 -1.15 -9.52
CA LEU A 48 3.10 -1.11 -10.28
C LEU A 48 3.55 0.31 -10.62
N ALA A 49 2.61 1.21 -10.95
CA ALA A 49 2.93 2.57 -11.37
C ALA A 49 3.40 3.47 -10.22
N TYR A 50 2.88 3.26 -9.00
CA TYR A 50 3.14 4.15 -7.86
C TYR A 50 4.18 3.62 -6.87
N GLY A 51 4.83 2.52 -7.19
CA GLY A 51 5.98 2.00 -6.47
C GLY A 51 5.65 0.94 -5.43
N PRO A 52 6.69 0.24 -4.92
CA PRO A 52 6.51 -0.98 -4.17
C PRO A 52 6.09 -0.76 -2.71
N ASN A 53 6.44 0.37 -2.10
CA ASN A 53 6.13 0.58 -0.69
C ASN A 53 4.71 1.11 -0.54
N LEU A 54 3.90 0.42 0.25
CA LEU A 54 2.48 0.72 0.44
C LEU A 54 2.22 1.45 1.75
N GLU A 55 2.96 1.11 2.81
CA GLU A 55 2.81 1.73 4.13
C GLU A 55 4.16 1.87 4.83
N TRP A 56 4.39 3.01 5.46
CA TRP A 56 5.44 3.26 6.43
C TRP A 56 4.88 3.44 7.83
N ASN A 57 5.50 2.82 8.82
CA ASN A 57 5.31 3.10 10.24
C ASN A 57 6.63 3.61 10.83
N LEU A 58 6.64 4.86 11.30
CA LEU A 58 7.84 5.54 11.78
C LEU A 58 7.73 5.87 13.27
N ASN A 59 8.80 5.67 14.01
CA ASN A 59 8.92 6.02 15.42
C ASN A 59 10.28 6.68 15.68
N SER A 60 10.31 8.02 15.64
CA SER A 60 11.54 8.79 15.85
C SER A 60 12.11 8.65 17.25
N ALA A 61 11.26 8.48 18.27
CA ALA A 61 11.67 8.33 19.66
C ALA A 61 12.40 6.99 19.90
N ARG A 62 12.00 5.93 19.17
CA ARG A 62 12.64 4.61 19.22
C ARG A 62 13.69 4.43 18.12
N GLN A 63 13.83 5.40 17.23
CA GLN A 63 14.70 5.31 16.06
C GLN A 63 14.38 4.09 15.16
N GLN A 64 13.09 3.79 15.00
CA GLN A 64 12.61 2.64 14.25
C GLN A 64 11.75 3.09 13.07
N ALA A 65 11.90 2.38 11.96
CA ALA A 65 11.05 2.49 10.79
C ALA A 65 10.70 1.10 10.29
N THR A 66 9.44 0.90 9.93
CA THR A 66 8.98 -0.34 9.29
C THR A 66 8.21 0.04 8.05
N PHE A 67 8.43 -0.65 6.94
CA PHE A 67 7.56 -0.54 5.78
C PHE A 67 6.91 -1.89 5.43
N SER A 68 5.80 -1.79 4.72
CA SER A 68 5.14 -2.91 4.06
C SER A 68 5.04 -2.63 2.56
N ASN A 69 5.34 -3.64 1.74
CA ASN A 69 5.06 -3.64 0.31
C ASN A 69 3.79 -4.44 -0.04
N GLY A 70 3.03 -4.89 0.99
CA GLY A 70 1.84 -5.72 0.83
C GLY A 70 2.13 -7.23 0.83
N PHE A 71 3.41 -7.62 0.89
CA PHE A 71 3.85 -9.02 1.00
C PHE A 71 4.91 -9.18 2.08
N GLU A 72 5.91 -8.28 2.09
CA GLU A 72 7.01 -8.30 3.04
C GLU A 72 6.96 -7.08 3.96
N LEU A 73 7.50 -7.28 5.17
CA LEU A 73 7.82 -6.22 6.12
C LEU A 73 9.33 -6.10 6.22
N ALA A 74 9.84 -4.87 6.16
CA ALA A 74 11.24 -4.62 6.48
C ALA A 74 11.35 -3.57 7.57
N GLU A 75 12.22 -3.84 8.55
CA GLU A 75 12.52 -2.96 9.67
C GLU A 75 13.90 -2.36 9.50
N GLY A 76 14.02 -1.07 9.79
CA GLY A 76 15.27 -0.32 9.70
C GLY A 76 15.45 0.67 10.84
N GLN A 77 16.68 1.13 10.99
CA GLN A 77 17.03 2.18 11.95
C GLN A 77 16.76 3.56 11.35
N LEU A 78 15.92 4.35 12.02
CA LEU A 78 15.57 5.70 11.61
C LEU A 78 16.50 6.73 12.24
N SER A 79 17.12 7.60 11.45
CA SER A 79 18.01 8.66 11.90
C SER A 79 17.73 10.00 11.24
N ALA A 80 17.76 11.09 12.04
CA ALA A 80 17.58 12.44 11.53
C ALA A 80 18.86 12.93 10.81
N GLN A 81 18.69 13.64 9.70
CA GLN A 81 19.78 14.24 8.92
C GLN A 81 19.83 15.76 9.09
N ALA A 82 20.99 16.34 8.86
CA ALA A 82 21.22 17.78 9.03
C ALA A 82 20.44 18.66 8.03
N ASP A 83 20.03 18.09 6.90
CA ASP A 83 19.24 18.75 5.85
C ASP A 83 17.71 18.71 6.10
N GLY A 84 17.29 18.16 7.24
CA GLY A 84 15.89 18.03 7.62
C GLY A 84 15.21 16.77 7.08
N SER A 85 15.92 15.90 6.39
CA SER A 85 15.45 14.58 5.99
C SER A 85 15.67 13.55 7.12
N TRP A 86 15.15 12.35 6.89
CA TRP A 86 15.33 11.18 7.73
C TRP A 86 15.88 10.04 6.88
N GLN A 87 16.82 9.30 7.41
CA GLN A 87 17.36 8.11 6.76
C GLN A 87 16.92 6.86 7.49
N VAL A 88 16.49 5.88 6.74
CA VAL A 88 16.19 4.53 7.22
C VAL A 88 17.29 3.60 6.73
N ASN A 89 18.02 2.98 7.65
CA ASN A 89 19.09 2.03 7.34
C ASN A 89 18.59 0.62 7.65
N PHE A 90 18.48 -0.22 6.64
CA PHE A 90 18.12 -1.63 6.78
C PHE A 90 19.34 -2.51 7.00
N ASN A 91 20.44 -2.20 6.29
CA ASN A 91 21.77 -2.84 6.40
C ASN A 91 22.83 -1.90 5.81
N ALA A 92 24.06 -2.36 5.72
CA ALA A 92 25.18 -1.53 5.25
C ALA A 92 25.02 -0.97 3.82
N GLU A 93 24.23 -1.62 2.99
CA GLU A 93 24.08 -1.30 1.56
C GLU A 93 22.72 -0.71 1.19
N ASN A 94 21.69 -1.00 2.02
CA ASN A 94 20.31 -0.60 1.73
C ASN A 94 19.85 0.48 2.69
N ASN A 95 19.58 1.65 2.17
CA ASN A 95 19.03 2.77 2.91
C ASN A 95 18.02 3.53 2.06
N GLU A 96 17.06 4.16 2.75
CA GLU A 96 16.03 4.99 2.15
C GLU A 96 16.01 6.37 2.80
N ALA A 97 15.86 7.41 1.98
CA ALA A 97 15.75 8.77 2.45
C ALA A 97 14.29 9.23 2.44
N LEU A 98 13.81 9.66 3.60
CA LEU A 98 12.44 10.12 3.82
C LEU A 98 12.46 11.62 4.16
N LYS A 99 11.61 12.41 3.50
CA LYS A 99 11.51 13.85 3.75
C LYS A 99 10.07 14.26 4.06
N PRO A 100 9.77 14.66 5.30
CA PRO A 100 8.49 15.27 5.61
C PRO A 100 8.32 16.60 4.87
N GLN A 101 7.27 16.74 4.07
CA GLN A 101 6.97 17.94 3.30
C GLN A 101 5.49 18.28 3.41
N ALA A 102 5.17 19.37 4.11
CA ALA A 102 3.79 19.72 4.45
C ALA A 102 3.05 18.54 5.12
N ASP A 103 2.04 17.98 4.49
CA ASP A 103 1.24 16.85 4.98
C ASP A 103 1.61 15.52 4.33
N LEU A 104 2.72 15.50 3.59
CA LEU A 104 3.25 14.33 2.91
C LEU A 104 4.56 13.85 3.54
N LEU A 105 4.85 12.58 3.36
CA LEU A 105 6.16 11.99 3.50
C LEU A 105 6.65 11.59 2.11
N ILE A 106 7.79 12.14 1.70
CA ILE A 106 8.40 11.83 0.41
C ILE A 106 9.53 10.84 0.64
N GLN A 107 9.42 9.65 0.10
CA GLN A 107 10.54 8.74 -0.08
C GLN A 107 11.28 9.18 -1.32
N GLN A 108 12.53 9.59 -1.16
CA GLN A 108 13.33 10.08 -2.28
C GLN A 108 13.69 8.92 -3.21
N ALA A 109 13.87 9.24 -4.50
CA ALA A 109 14.35 8.23 -5.44
C ALA A 109 15.72 7.70 -5.02
N SER A 110 15.90 6.40 -5.08
CA SER A 110 17.15 5.68 -4.86
C SER A 110 17.64 5.02 -6.16
N ALA A 111 18.73 4.28 -6.09
CA ALA A 111 19.19 3.49 -7.24
C ALA A 111 18.20 2.36 -7.62
N ILE A 112 17.35 1.95 -6.69
CA ILE A 112 16.43 0.80 -6.83
C ILE A 112 14.98 1.27 -7.06
N TRP A 113 14.57 2.36 -6.37
CA TRP A 113 13.17 2.79 -6.33
C TRP A 113 12.96 4.22 -6.85
N PRO A 114 11.85 4.49 -7.54
CA PRO A 114 11.45 5.86 -7.89
C PRO A 114 11.05 6.65 -6.63
N GLU A 115 10.90 7.97 -6.77
CA GLU A 115 10.28 8.78 -5.72
C GLU A 115 8.85 8.31 -5.45
N GLN A 116 8.52 8.16 -4.16
CA GLN A 116 7.18 7.80 -3.71
C GLN A 116 6.64 8.82 -2.72
N ARG A 117 5.32 8.99 -2.71
CA ARG A 117 4.62 9.99 -1.90
C ARG A 117 3.59 9.32 -1.01
N PHE A 118 3.70 9.57 0.28
CA PHE A 118 2.82 8.98 1.28
C PHE A 118 2.04 10.06 1.99
N ALA A 119 0.78 9.79 2.32
CA ALA A 119 -0.11 10.64 3.10
C ALA A 119 -0.48 9.95 4.42
N ARG A 120 -1.01 10.73 5.37
CA ARG A 120 -1.60 10.14 6.57
C ARG A 120 -2.89 9.40 6.20
N PRO A 121 -3.12 8.18 6.75
CA PRO A 121 -4.40 7.50 6.53
C PRO A 121 -5.54 8.33 7.10
N LYS A 122 -6.65 8.43 6.37
CA LYS A 122 -7.87 9.14 6.82
C LYS A 122 -8.59 8.36 7.91
N VAL A 123 -8.51 7.04 7.85
CA VAL A 123 -9.10 6.12 8.81
C VAL A 123 -8.01 5.52 9.69
N LYS A 124 -8.28 5.42 10.98
CA LYS A 124 -7.37 4.77 11.93
C LYS A 124 -7.78 3.31 12.09
N VAL A 125 -6.85 2.42 11.86
CA VAL A 125 -6.96 1.02 12.26
C VAL A 125 -6.52 0.86 13.72
N ASP A 126 -6.79 -0.29 14.33
CA ASP A 126 -6.34 -0.59 15.69
C ASP A 126 -4.82 -0.46 15.79
N ALA A 127 -4.33 0.09 16.92
CA ALA A 127 -2.91 0.34 17.12
C ALA A 127 -2.07 -0.95 17.20
N SER A 128 -2.71 -2.09 17.44
CA SER A 128 -2.08 -3.43 17.45
C SER A 128 -2.11 -4.11 16.07
N ALA A 129 -2.79 -3.51 15.08
CA ALA A 129 -2.83 -4.06 13.74
C ALA A 129 -1.44 -4.10 13.11
N PRO A 130 -1.11 -5.14 12.32
CA PRO A 130 0.16 -5.22 11.61
C PRO A 130 0.40 -4.01 10.71
N VAL A 131 1.67 -3.67 10.47
CA VAL A 131 2.04 -2.67 9.45
C VAL A 131 1.57 -3.17 8.08
N GLY A 132 0.97 -2.28 7.30
CA GLY A 132 0.27 -2.62 6.05
C GLY A 132 -1.26 -2.54 6.19
N SER A 133 -1.79 -2.76 7.41
CA SER A 133 -3.24 -2.78 7.62
C SER A 133 -3.93 -1.44 7.32
N SER A 134 -3.24 -0.30 7.51
CA SER A 134 -3.84 1.01 7.20
C SER A 134 -3.98 1.23 5.70
N PHE A 135 -3.01 0.76 4.92
CA PHE A 135 -3.10 0.79 3.46
C PHE A 135 -4.20 -0.13 2.97
N GLU A 136 -4.21 -1.40 3.42
CA GLU A 136 -5.23 -2.38 3.05
C GLU A 136 -6.64 -1.89 3.35
N TYR A 137 -6.88 -1.43 4.59
CA TYR A 137 -8.17 -0.88 4.98
C TYR A 137 -8.59 0.28 4.08
N SER A 138 -7.67 1.23 3.83
CA SER A 138 -7.96 2.41 3.00
C SER A 138 -8.23 2.03 1.54
N LEU A 139 -7.48 1.05 1.02
CA LEU A 139 -7.70 0.51 -0.32
C LEU A 139 -9.05 -0.22 -0.41
N TYR A 140 -9.34 -1.12 0.52
CA TYR A 140 -10.60 -1.88 0.50
C TYR A 140 -11.80 -0.95 0.62
N ASP A 141 -11.74 0.05 1.51
CA ASP A 141 -12.78 1.06 1.68
C ASP A 141 -13.05 1.84 0.38
N ALA A 142 -12.00 2.29 -0.28
CA ALA A 142 -12.12 3.11 -1.49
C ALA A 142 -12.44 2.28 -2.76
N PHE A 143 -11.94 1.05 -2.84
CA PHE A 143 -11.95 0.27 -4.07
C PHE A 143 -13.12 -0.72 -4.15
N LEU A 144 -13.41 -1.49 -3.10
CA LEU A 144 -14.43 -2.55 -3.12
C LEU A 144 -15.57 -2.37 -2.13
N ALA A 145 -15.33 -1.72 -0.96
CA ALA A 145 -16.32 -1.68 0.11
C ALA A 145 -17.66 -1.11 -0.35
N GLY A 146 -18.73 -1.66 0.24
CA GLY A 146 -20.09 -1.26 -0.04
C GLY A 146 -21.00 -2.41 -0.42
N ASN A 147 -22.21 -2.06 -0.84
CA ASN A 147 -23.26 -2.99 -1.19
C ASN A 147 -23.23 -3.33 -2.68
N TRP A 148 -23.32 -4.61 -2.97
CA TRP A 148 -23.32 -5.15 -4.33
C TRP A 148 -24.46 -6.15 -4.49
N LYS A 149 -25.09 -6.16 -5.64
CA LYS A 149 -26.14 -7.14 -5.98
C LYS A 149 -25.58 -8.17 -6.95
N ILE A 150 -25.82 -9.46 -6.68
CA ILE A 150 -25.45 -10.55 -7.60
C ILE A 150 -26.38 -10.50 -8.80
N ARG A 151 -25.84 -10.17 -9.98
CA ARG A 151 -26.57 -10.12 -11.25
C ARG A 151 -26.55 -11.43 -11.99
N SER A 152 -25.48 -12.22 -11.82
CA SER A 152 -25.44 -13.59 -12.29
C SER A 152 -24.47 -14.43 -11.45
N GLY A 153 -24.68 -15.74 -11.43
CA GLY A 153 -23.91 -16.70 -10.68
C GLY A 153 -24.63 -17.23 -9.44
N PRO A 154 -23.94 -18.03 -8.61
CA PRO A 154 -24.51 -18.56 -7.37
C PRO A 154 -25.01 -17.43 -6.46
N GLY A 155 -26.27 -17.58 -5.98
CA GLY A 155 -26.90 -16.56 -5.14
C GLY A 155 -27.49 -15.38 -5.92
N GLU A 156 -27.74 -15.50 -7.22
CA GLU A 156 -28.33 -14.45 -8.06
C GLU A 156 -29.53 -13.76 -7.40
N GLY A 157 -29.55 -12.44 -7.46
CA GLY A 157 -30.52 -11.57 -6.79
C GLY A 157 -30.16 -11.21 -5.35
N GLY A 158 -29.21 -11.92 -4.74
CA GLY A 158 -28.73 -11.67 -3.37
C GLY A 158 -27.89 -10.40 -3.25
N LEU A 159 -27.80 -9.89 -2.00
CA LEU A 159 -26.96 -8.78 -1.62
C LEU A 159 -25.60 -9.30 -1.12
N VAL A 160 -24.52 -8.67 -1.57
CA VAL A 160 -23.16 -8.91 -1.09
C VAL A 160 -22.63 -7.61 -0.47
N ILE A 161 -21.96 -7.72 0.67
CA ILE A 161 -21.36 -6.56 1.35
C ILE A 161 -19.85 -6.82 1.50
N PHE A 162 -19.06 -6.00 0.83
CA PHE A 162 -17.61 -5.95 1.06
C PHE A 162 -17.31 -4.94 2.16
N HIS A 163 -16.60 -5.36 3.19
CA HIS A 163 -16.18 -4.50 4.30
C HIS A 163 -14.70 -4.11 4.16
N ALA A 164 -14.37 -2.92 4.62
CA ALA A 164 -13.00 -2.41 4.56
C ALA A 164 -11.99 -3.23 5.41
N ASP A 165 -12.47 -4.05 6.35
CA ASP A 165 -11.66 -4.96 7.17
C ASP A 165 -11.44 -6.36 6.53
N GLY A 166 -11.81 -6.52 5.27
CA GLY A 166 -11.69 -7.78 4.52
C GLY A 166 -12.79 -8.80 4.82
N LYS A 167 -13.82 -8.45 5.61
CA LYS A 167 -15.01 -9.30 5.75
C LYS A 167 -15.90 -9.20 4.52
N LEU A 168 -16.64 -10.27 4.28
CA LEU A 168 -17.52 -10.41 3.14
C LEU A 168 -18.80 -11.10 3.57
N ASP A 169 -19.92 -10.42 3.38
CA ASP A 169 -21.24 -10.98 3.67
C ASP A 169 -22.00 -11.27 2.38
N GLY A 170 -22.76 -12.36 2.38
CA GLY A 170 -23.74 -12.68 1.35
C GLY A 170 -23.20 -13.27 0.04
N LEU A 171 -21.88 -13.38 -0.16
CA LEU A 171 -21.32 -14.09 -1.32
C LEU A 171 -21.26 -15.60 -1.02
N PRO A 172 -21.98 -16.45 -1.76
CA PRO A 172 -21.95 -17.89 -1.52
C PRO A 172 -20.55 -18.48 -1.62
N GLY A 173 -20.10 -19.16 -0.55
CA GLY A 173 -18.79 -19.80 -0.49
C GLY A 173 -17.64 -18.89 -0.06
N ALA A 174 -17.93 -17.67 0.43
CA ALA A 174 -16.90 -16.79 0.98
C ALA A 174 -17.45 -15.94 2.14
N GLU A 175 -16.62 -15.72 3.16
CA GLU A 175 -16.87 -14.84 4.32
C GLU A 175 -15.77 -13.79 4.53
N ARG A 176 -14.66 -13.94 3.81
CA ARG A 176 -13.54 -12.98 3.80
C ARG A 176 -12.97 -12.87 2.41
N PHE A 177 -12.33 -11.72 2.16
CA PHE A 177 -11.53 -11.49 0.96
C PHE A 177 -10.22 -10.80 1.32
N ALA A 178 -9.22 -10.96 0.45
CA ALA A 178 -8.01 -10.17 0.44
C ALA A 178 -7.62 -9.86 -1.01
N LEU A 179 -7.32 -8.60 -1.30
CA LEU A 179 -6.79 -8.21 -2.62
C LEU A 179 -5.32 -8.62 -2.72
N CYS A 180 -4.90 -9.11 -3.86
CA CYS A 180 -3.51 -9.37 -4.14
C CYS A 180 -2.75 -8.05 -4.34
N LEU A 181 -1.79 -7.75 -3.46
CA LEU A 181 -1.04 -6.49 -3.51
C LEU A 181 0.37 -6.69 -4.09
N ALA A 182 1.04 -7.77 -3.73
CA ALA A 182 2.43 -8.05 -4.15
C ALA A 182 2.80 -9.52 -3.90
N GLY A 183 4.08 -9.88 -4.11
CA GLY A 183 4.61 -11.20 -3.80
C GLY A 183 4.10 -12.29 -4.70
N ASP A 184 3.92 -13.49 -4.14
CA ASP A 184 3.60 -14.69 -4.90
C ASP A 184 2.27 -14.57 -5.64
N CYS A 185 1.22 -14.05 -5.00
CA CYS A 185 -0.06 -13.88 -5.68
C CYS A 185 0.05 -12.97 -6.91
N ALA A 186 0.84 -11.89 -6.80
CA ALA A 186 1.07 -10.97 -7.91
C ALA A 186 1.96 -11.58 -9.00
N ALA A 187 2.93 -12.42 -8.63
CA ALA A 187 3.74 -13.16 -9.59
C ALA A 187 2.89 -14.20 -10.34
N MET A 188 2.00 -14.89 -9.62
CA MET A 188 1.12 -15.91 -10.22
C MET A 188 0.04 -15.31 -11.11
N SER A 189 -0.57 -14.19 -10.72
CA SER A 189 -1.65 -13.55 -11.50
C SER A 189 -1.16 -12.63 -12.63
N GLY A 190 0.15 -12.33 -12.66
CA GLY A 190 0.77 -11.54 -13.74
C GLY A 190 0.16 -10.15 -13.90
N GLU A 191 -0.49 -9.92 -15.04
CA GLU A 191 -1.16 -8.65 -15.37
C GLU A 191 -2.58 -8.53 -14.80
N TYR A 192 -3.15 -9.64 -14.32
CA TYR A 192 -4.54 -9.65 -13.87
C TYR A 192 -4.67 -9.19 -12.41
N ASP A 193 -5.75 -8.49 -12.13
CA ASP A 193 -6.18 -8.21 -10.77
C ASP A 193 -6.71 -9.51 -10.14
N SER A 194 -6.20 -9.87 -8.96
CA SER A 194 -6.64 -11.06 -8.26
C SER A 194 -7.01 -10.79 -6.81
N LEU A 195 -7.84 -11.66 -6.27
CA LEU A 195 -8.26 -11.64 -4.89
C LEU A 195 -8.38 -13.08 -4.35
N TRP A 196 -8.11 -13.21 -3.06
CA TRP A 196 -8.35 -14.41 -2.28
C TRP A 196 -9.75 -14.36 -1.70
N LEU A 197 -10.55 -15.40 -1.91
CA LEU A 197 -11.84 -15.60 -1.24
C LEU A 197 -11.73 -16.77 -0.28
N GLN A 198 -12.18 -16.59 0.96
CA GLN A 198 -12.02 -17.55 2.05
C GLN A 198 -13.35 -17.85 2.73
N LEU A 199 -13.57 -19.13 3.05
CA LEU A 199 -14.62 -19.65 3.91
C LEU A 199 -13.98 -20.56 4.98
N GLY A 200 -14.10 -20.20 6.25
CA GLY A 200 -13.44 -20.89 7.35
C GLY A 200 -11.92 -20.88 7.19
N GLN A 201 -11.30 -22.04 7.08
CA GLN A 201 -9.85 -22.21 6.89
C GLN A 201 -9.46 -22.45 5.42
N GLU A 202 -10.42 -22.57 4.53
CA GLU A 202 -10.18 -22.83 3.12
C GLU A 202 -10.39 -21.57 2.30
N GLY A 203 -9.58 -21.39 1.26
CA GLY A 203 -9.70 -20.28 0.35
C GLY A 203 -9.07 -20.58 -0.99
N ASN A 204 -9.44 -19.77 -1.98
CA ASN A 204 -8.92 -19.89 -3.33
C ASN A 204 -8.66 -18.50 -3.91
N GLU A 205 -7.74 -18.46 -4.86
CA GLU A 205 -7.48 -17.27 -5.66
C GLU A 205 -8.47 -17.18 -6.82
N TRP A 206 -8.89 -15.95 -7.09
CA TRP A 206 -9.82 -15.60 -8.16
C TRP A 206 -9.26 -14.42 -8.93
N ILE A 207 -9.50 -14.39 -10.22
CA ILE A 207 -9.23 -13.21 -11.06
C ILE A 207 -10.47 -12.34 -11.05
N PHE A 208 -10.30 -11.02 -11.03
CA PHE A 208 -11.42 -10.12 -11.14
C PHE A 208 -11.19 -8.99 -12.13
N THR A 209 -12.25 -8.37 -12.59
CA THR A 209 -12.22 -7.09 -13.29
C THR A 209 -13.28 -6.18 -12.68
N ARG A 210 -12.91 -4.91 -12.52
CA ARG A 210 -13.84 -3.85 -12.11
C ARG A 210 -14.03 -2.88 -13.25
N LYS A 211 -15.29 -2.55 -13.58
CA LYS A 211 -15.61 -1.57 -14.61
C LYS A 211 -16.89 -0.80 -14.24
N GLY A 212 -16.73 0.47 -13.88
CA GLY A 212 -17.82 1.29 -13.37
C GLY A 212 -18.37 0.68 -12.08
N ASP A 213 -19.66 0.42 -12.08
CA ASP A 213 -20.38 -0.20 -10.96
C ASP A 213 -20.41 -1.73 -11.06
N GLN A 214 -19.66 -2.34 -11.98
CA GLN A 214 -19.62 -3.78 -12.15
C GLN A 214 -18.31 -4.37 -11.62
N LEU A 215 -18.43 -5.52 -10.97
CA LEU A 215 -17.35 -6.39 -10.54
C LEU A 215 -17.61 -7.81 -11.09
N GLN A 216 -16.71 -8.27 -11.95
CA GLN A 216 -16.75 -9.62 -12.50
C GLN A 216 -15.67 -10.45 -11.81
N ILE A 217 -16.05 -11.62 -11.31
CA ILE A 217 -15.15 -12.55 -10.64
C ILE A 217 -15.09 -13.85 -11.45
N PHE A 218 -13.87 -14.25 -11.81
CA PHE A 218 -13.59 -15.39 -12.67
C PHE A 218 -12.80 -16.46 -11.90
N GLU A 219 -13.00 -17.71 -12.27
CA GLU A 219 -12.13 -18.80 -11.84
C GLU A 219 -10.68 -18.48 -12.26
N ALA A 220 -9.74 -18.67 -11.34
CA ALA A 220 -8.32 -18.57 -11.67
C ALA A 220 -7.86 -19.96 -12.19
N LEU A 221 -7.58 -20.04 -13.48
CA LEU A 221 -7.07 -21.25 -14.12
C LEU A 221 -5.55 -21.17 -14.21
N ASN A 222 -4.86 -22.28 -13.91
CA ASN A 222 -3.41 -22.37 -14.01
C ASN A 222 -3.00 -23.04 -15.31
N ARG A 223 -2.10 -22.41 -16.09
CA ARG A 223 -1.53 -22.96 -17.32
C ARG A 223 -0.08 -23.42 -17.17
N ALA A 224 0.55 -23.19 -15.99
CA ALA A 224 1.89 -23.67 -15.73
C ALA A 224 1.93 -25.19 -15.54
N GLN A 225 3.11 -25.78 -15.76
CA GLN A 225 3.40 -27.18 -15.46
C GLN A 225 3.39 -27.41 -13.93
N SER A 226 3.31 -28.67 -13.51
CA SER A 226 3.17 -29.04 -12.10
C SER A 226 4.39 -28.68 -11.22
N ASP A 227 5.55 -28.43 -11.80
CA ASP A 227 6.82 -28.08 -11.15
C ASP A 227 7.21 -26.60 -11.35
N GLU A 228 6.36 -25.81 -11.98
CA GLU A 228 6.54 -24.38 -12.21
C GLU A 228 5.67 -23.57 -11.25
N MET A 229 6.05 -22.29 -11.06
CA MET A 229 5.18 -21.33 -10.38
C MET A 229 3.87 -21.22 -11.15
N PRO A 230 2.71 -21.23 -10.46
CA PRO A 230 1.43 -21.06 -11.13
C PRO A 230 1.40 -19.80 -11.99
N ASP A 231 0.83 -19.93 -13.19
CA ASP A 231 0.58 -18.84 -14.12
C ASP A 231 -0.94 -18.76 -14.34
N LEU A 232 -1.56 -17.85 -13.57
CA LEU A 232 -3.02 -17.77 -13.47
C LEU A 232 -3.60 -16.86 -14.56
N TYR A 233 -4.72 -17.29 -15.10
CA TYR A 233 -5.48 -16.52 -16.08
C TYR A 233 -6.99 -16.68 -15.85
N PRO A 234 -7.82 -15.74 -16.33
CA PRO A 234 -9.27 -15.82 -16.13
C PRO A 234 -9.89 -16.97 -16.88
N GLY A 235 -10.60 -17.83 -16.15
CA GLY A 235 -11.43 -18.89 -16.66
C GLY A 235 -12.90 -18.45 -16.83
N SER A 236 -13.83 -19.32 -16.43
CA SER A 236 -15.26 -19.00 -16.49
C SER A 236 -15.63 -17.92 -15.49
N GLN A 237 -16.47 -16.97 -15.91
CA GLN A 237 -17.06 -15.99 -14.98
C GLN A 237 -17.94 -16.71 -13.96
N ARG A 238 -17.64 -16.56 -12.68
CA ARG A 238 -18.40 -17.17 -11.59
C ARG A 238 -19.48 -16.25 -11.08
N TRP A 239 -19.16 -14.95 -10.91
CA TRP A 239 -20.12 -13.94 -10.48
C TRP A 239 -20.01 -12.67 -11.32
N LEU A 240 -21.15 -12.06 -11.55
CA LEU A 240 -21.28 -10.66 -11.94
C LEU A 240 -21.99 -9.94 -10.80
N LEU A 241 -21.32 -8.99 -10.19
CA LEU A 241 -21.86 -8.11 -9.15
C LEU A 241 -22.03 -6.70 -9.73
N GLU A 242 -23.05 -6.00 -9.27
CA GLU A 242 -23.28 -4.59 -9.61
C GLU A 242 -23.52 -3.83 -8.32
N ARG A 243 -22.86 -2.68 -8.20
CA ARG A 243 -22.96 -1.82 -7.01
C ARG A 243 -24.40 -1.30 -6.88
N ASP A 244 -24.95 -1.36 -5.65
CA ASP A 244 -26.33 -0.97 -5.36
C ASP A 244 -26.43 0.54 -5.02
#